data_380e2176eb831445289c20b884e65377
#
_entry.id   380e2176eb831445289c20b884e65377
#
_cell.length_a   1.000
_cell.length_b   1.000
_cell.length_c   1.000
_cell.angle_alpha   90.00
_cell.angle_beta   90.00
_cell.angle_gamma   90.00
#
_symmetry.space_group_name_H-M   'P 1'
#
loop_
_entity.id
_entity.type
_entity.pdbx_description
1 polymer ?
#
loop_
_entity_poly.entity_id
_entity_poly.type
_entity_poly.pdbx_seq_one_letter_code
_entity_poly.pdbx_strand_id
1 'polypeptide(L)'
;MDNKNLNFVEGSSDFIDFLAEHGKRIIVLTNNATKSRAVYARKLSQLGFGRCITKHNIVNPAAVVADLLHRSGLGHGSDKKVYMIGGQGIKDEMDELDIDHFGDGLDPVDEQPASKGSAFLYELELEEKMERVGAVVVGYEKYFNYLKLMKAANYLRNEDCLFVATNEDETCPGPNPETVIPDAGPLVAAVRTASGRDPHVVGKPNTPAFDYICRRWTIDPRRTLMVGDRLNTDVKFGNDHGLRTMLVLSGCHGTPTTLHTFYAAVSACRPCLSVPVSSTPASWAPQTLQIWRRYWRRRSQKTLAQRTAFFFVGCLTH
;
A
#
# COMPACT_ATOMS: atom_id res chain seq x y z
N MET A 1 26.52 9.77 8.46
CA MET A 1 25.33 10.08 7.68
C MET A 1 24.18 10.17 8.67
N ASP A 2 23.67 11.37 8.90
CA ASP A 2 22.73 11.64 9.98
C ASP A 2 21.36 11.03 9.72
N ASN A 3 20.94 10.15 10.61
CA ASN A 3 19.64 9.46 10.63
C ASN A 3 18.44 10.39 10.99
N LYS A 4 18.53 11.69 10.71
CA LYS A 4 17.58 12.71 11.24
C LYS A 4 16.25 12.85 10.50
N ASN A 5 15.98 12.06 9.43
CA ASN A 5 14.77 12.21 8.62
C ASN A 5 13.88 10.95 8.54
N LEU A 6 13.99 10.01 9.48
CA LEU A 6 13.10 8.88 9.54
C LEU A 6 12.07 9.11 10.65
N ASN A 7 10.93 9.67 10.31
CA ASN A 7 9.81 9.83 11.23
C ASN A 7 9.25 8.43 11.56
N PHE A 8 9.56 7.92 12.74
CA PHE A 8 8.89 6.75 13.30
C PHE A 8 8.32 7.11 14.68
N VAL A 9 7.26 6.43 15.05
CA VAL A 9 6.64 6.65 16.36
C VAL A 9 7.51 5.97 17.42
N GLU A 10 8.07 6.78 18.34
CA GLU A 10 8.91 6.30 19.43
C GLU A 10 8.19 5.20 20.23
N GLY A 11 8.89 4.13 20.60
CA GLY A 11 8.33 2.96 21.29
C GLY A 11 7.59 1.97 20.40
N SER A 12 7.47 2.23 19.08
CA SER A 12 6.82 1.27 18.17
C SER A 12 7.61 -0.01 17.98
N SER A 13 8.96 0.04 17.95
CA SER A 13 9.81 -1.16 17.92
C SER A 13 9.62 -2.02 19.17
N ASP A 14 9.63 -1.40 20.37
CA ASP A 14 9.42 -2.11 21.64
C ASP A 14 8.03 -2.76 21.71
N PHE A 15 7.03 -2.10 21.14
CA PHE A 15 5.67 -2.64 21.06
C PHE A 15 5.62 -3.89 20.15
N ILE A 16 6.27 -3.84 19.01
CA ILE A 16 6.35 -4.96 18.09
C ILE A 16 7.11 -6.14 18.70
N ASP A 17 8.23 -5.88 19.38
CA ASP A 17 9.00 -6.89 20.11
C ASP A 17 8.15 -7.52 21.23
N PHE A 18 7.44 -6.67 22.00
CA PHE A 18 6.51 -7.15 23.02
C PHE A 18 5.43 -8.08 22.46
N LEU A 19 4.86 -7.76 21.30
CA LEU A 19 3.87 -8.62 20.66
C LEU A 19 4.47 -9.96 20.23
N ALA A 20 5.67 -9.94 19.65
CA ALA A 20 6.39 -11.14 19.21
C ALA A 20 6.73 -12.05 20.39
N GLU A 21 7.24 -11.51 21.50
CA GLU A 21 7.52 -12.22 22.75
C GLU A 21 6.27 -12.90 23.35
N HIS A 22 5.09 -12.32 23.09
CA HIS A 22 3.81 -12.90 23.51
C HIS A 22 3.18 -13.82 22.44
N GLY A 23 3.99 -14.32 21.49
CA GLY A 23 3.56 -15.27 20.49
C GLY A 23 2.57 -14.73 19.47
N LYS A 24 2.56 -13.41 19.23
CA LYS A 24 1.70 -12.80 18.20
C LYS A 24 2.43 -12.81 16.87
N ARG A 25 1.71 -13.18 15.81
CA ARG A 25 2.21 -13.05 14.45
C ARG A 25 1.96 -11.64 13.95
N ILE A 26 3.00 -11.02 13.43
CA ILE A 26 2.97 -9.64 12.94
C ILE A 26 3.07 -9.67 11.43
N ILE A 27 2.17 -8.91 10.77
CA ILE A 27 2.19 -8.66 9.33
C ILE A 27 2.17 -7.15 9.15
N VAL A 28 3.16 -6.61 8.45
CA VAL A 28 3.23 -5.21 8.05
C VAL A 28 2.49 -5.07 6.72
N LEU A 29 1.40 -4.31 6.74
CA LEU A 29 0.54 -4.10 5.58
C LEU A 29 0.54 -2.61 5.20
N THR A 30 1.09 -2.26 4.06
CA THR A 30 1.21 -0.87 3.57
C THR A 30 0.64 -0.73 2.17
N ASN A 31 0.12 0.47 1.82
CA ASN A 31 -0.25 0.84 0.45
C ASN A 31 0.91 1.39 -0.37
N ASN A 32 2.07 1.61 0.25
CA ASN A 32 3.22 2.12 -0.47
C ASN A 32 3.90 1.04 -1.33
N ALA A 33 3.79 1.17 -2.64
CA ALA A 33 4.38 0.28 -3.65
C ALA A 33 5.73 0.77 -4.20
N THR A 34 6.27 1.91 -3.71
CA THR A 34 7.50 2.50 -4.24
C THR A 34 8.76 1.68 -3.97
N LYS A 35 8.70 0.77 -3.00
CA LYS A 35 9.81 -0.11 -2.59
C LYS A 35 9.34 -1.55 -2.51
N SER A 36 10.23 -2.48 -2.86
CA SER A 36 9.98 -3.91 -2.68
C SER A 36 9.96 -4.30 -1.19
N ARG A 37 9.37 -5.45 -0.89
CA ARG A 37 9.37 -6.03 0.48
C ARG A 37 10.77 -6.18 1.05
N ALA A 38 11.75 -6.53 0.22
CA ALA A 38 13.15 -6.67 0.63
C ALA A 38 13.75 -5.32 1.07
N VAL A 39 13.46 -4.25 0.34
CA VAL A 39 13.90 -2.89 0.68
C VAL A 39 13.21 -2.40 1.96
N TYR A 40 11.91 -2.68 2.11
CA TYR A 40 11.19 -2.36 3.34
C TYR A 40 11.74 -3.11 4.55
N ALA A 41 12.03 -4.41 4.44
CA ALA A 41 12.61 -5.18 5.53
C ALA A 41 13.95 -4.60 6.00
N ARG A 42 14.82 -4.19 5.06
CA ARG A 42 16.09 -3.52 5.41
C ARG A 42 15.85 -2.17 6.12
N LYS A 43 14.92 -1.36 5.61
CA LYS A 43 14.57 -0.08 6.24
C LYS A 43 14.06 -0.28 7.67
N LEU A 44 13.14 -1.20 7.88
CA LEU A 44 12.58 -1.51 9.20
C LEU A 44 13.65 -2.08 10.16
N SER A 45 14.55 -2.93 9.66
CA SER A 45 15.68 -3.42 10.45
C SER A 45 16.59 -2.29 10.94
N GLN A 46 16.88 -1.30 10.10
CA GLN A 46 17.67 -0.12 10.49
C GLN A 46 16.96 0.76 11.54
N LEU A 47 15.63 0.70 11.61
CA LEU A 47 14.79 1.39 12.58
C LEU A 47 14.55 0.60 13.87
N GLY A 48 15.21 -0.55 14.04
CA GLY A 48 15.10 -1.37 15.25
C GLY A 48 14.04 -2.46 15.21
N PHE A 49 13.32 -2.64 14.09
CA PHE A 49 12.28 -3.69 13.94
C PHE A 49 12.84 -5.04 13.45
N GLY A 50 14.17 -5.19 13.36
CA GLY A 50 14.80 -6.32 12.66
C GLY A 50 14.65 -7.68 13.32
N ARG A 51 14.21 -7.75 14.59
CA ARG A 51 14.14 -9.02 15.33
C ARG A 51 13.02 -9.94 14.86
N CYS A 52 11.88 -9.38 14.48
CA CYS A 52 10.67 -10.15 14.18
C CYS A 52 10.03 -9.81 12.83
N ILE A 53 10.48 -8.74 12.14
CA ILE A 53 9.98 -8.36 10.82
C ILE A 53 11.02 -8.66 9.76
N THR A 54 10.66 -9.58 8.87
CA THR A 54 11.44 -9.96 7.69
C THR A 54 10.65 -9.63 6.43
N LYS A 55 11.25 -9.80 5.24
CA LYS A 55 10.53 -9.70 3.96
C LYS A 55 9.22 -10.51 3.93
N HIS A 56 9.20 -11.67 4.60
CA HIS A 56 8.03 -12.56 4.62
C HIS A 56 6.85 -12.01 5.44
N ASN A 57 7.11 -11.08 6.35
CA ASN A 57 6.06 -10.45 7.17
C ASN A 57 5.46 -9.20 6.50
N ILE A 58 5.99 -8.77 5.35
CA ILE A 58 5.59 -7.54 4.68
C ILE A 58 4.64 -7.86 3.53
N VAL A 59 3.55 -7.12 3.47
CA VAL A 59 2.59 -7.12 2.37
C VAL A 59 2.45 -5.68 1.88
N ASN A 60 2.78 -5.47 0.61
CA ASN A 60 2.61 -4.21 -0.08
C ASN A 60 1.91 -4.44 -1.43
N PRO A 61 1.34 -3.42 -2.07
CA PRO A 61 0.63 -3.59 -3.33
C PRO A 61 1.53 -4.13 -4.45
N ALA A 62 2.82 -3.82 -4.43
CA ALA A 62 3.76 -4.34 -5.43
C ALA A 62 3.81 -5.87 -5.43
N ALA A 63 3.93 -6.49 -4.25
CA ALA A 63 3.91 -7.94 -4.11
C ALA A 63 2.55 -8.56 -4.44
N VAL A 64 1.46 -7.86 -4.13
CA VAL A 64 0.10 -8.33 -4.46
C VAL A 64 -0.14 -8.26 -5.97
N VAL A 65 0.33 -7.20 -6.65
CA VAL A 65 0.32 -7.08 -8.12
C VAL A 65 1.09 -8.24 -8.74
N ALA A 66 2.34 -8.46 -8.34
CA ALA A 66 3.19 -9.53 -8.91
C ALA A 66 2.55 -10.92 -8.71
N ASP A 67 2.00 -11.22 -7.52
CA ASP A 67 1.29 -12.48 -7.25
C ASP A 67 0.01 -12.62 -8.11
N LEU A 68 -0.74 -11.54 -8.31
CA LEU A 68 -1.94 -11.55 -9.14
C LEU A 68 -1.58 -11.83 -10.60
N LEU A 69 -0.59 -11.12 -11.14
CA LEU A 69 -0.12 -11.29 -12.52
C LEU A 69 0.43 -12.70 -12.77
N HIS A 70 1.26 -13.20 -11.86
CA HIS A 70 1.80 -14.56 -11.94
C HIS A 70 0.68 -15.62 -11.96
N ARG A 71 -0.33 -15.48 -11.09
CA ARG A 71 -1.51 -16.38 -11.08
C ARG A 71 -2.41 -16.22 -12.31
N SER A 72 -2.33 -15.10 -13.00
CA SER A 72 -3.01 -14.88 -14.28
C SER A 72 -2.22 -15.41 -15.48
N GLY A 73 -1.12 -16.13 -15.23
CA GLY A 73 -0.32 -16.74 -16.28
C GLY A 73 0.73 -15.81 -16.89
N LEU A 74 0.99 -14.67 -16.24
CA LEU A 74 2.07 -13.75 -16.62
C LEU A 74 3.30 -14.06 -15.74
N GLY A 75 4.31 -14.67 -16.29
CA GLY A 75 5.53 -15.09 -15.58
C GLY A 75 6.37 -16.01 -16.46
N HIS A 76 7.21 -16.81 -15.85
CA HIS A 76 8.09 -17.70 -16.56
C HIS A 76 7.40 -18.47 -17.69
N GLY A 77 7.89 -18.32 -18.93
CA GLY A 77 7.35 -18.97 -20.12
C GLY A 77 6.14 -18.28 -20.75
N SER A 78 5.67 -17.15 -20.23
CA SER A 78 4.66 -16.32 -20.89
C SER A 78 5.29 -15.58 -22.06
N ASP A 79 4.55 -15.51 -23.18
CA ASP A 79 4.92 -14.64 -24.31
C ASP A 79 4.34 -13.22 -24.19
N LYS A 80 3.56 -12.97 -23.14
CA LYS A 80 2.95 -11.68 -22.82
C LYS A 80 3.78 -10.91 -21.80
N LYS A 81 3.87 -9.61 -22.00
CA LYS A 81 4.56 -8.65 -21.14
C LYS A 81 3.58 -7.77 -20.36
N VAL A 82 4.09 -7.07 -19.38
CA VAL A 82 3.34 -6.12 -18.56
C VAL A 82 3.81 -4.70 -18.90
N TYR A 83 2.88 -3.84 -19.32
CA TYR A 83 3.15 -2.40 -19.40
C TYR A 83 3.01 -1.78 -18.01
N MET A 84 4.09 -1.21 -17.51
CA MET A 84 4.15 -0.70 -16.14
C MET A 84 4.27 0.83 -16.10
N ILE A 85 3.32 1.48 -15.45
CA ILE A 85 3.42 2.86 -14.97
C ILE A 85 3.61 2.77 -13.46
N GLY A 86 4.86 2.79 -13.00
CA GLY A 86 5.14 2.59 -11.59
C GLY A 86 6.62 2.63 -11.23
N GLY A 87 6.90 2.57 -9.94
CA GLY A 87 8.24 2.69 -9.39
C GLY A 87 8.98 1.36 -9.24
N GLN A 88 10.24 1.48 -8.78
CA GLN A 88 11.18 0.36 -8.62
C GLN A 88 10.64 -0.78 -7.75
N GLY A 89 9.78 -0.49 -6.77
CA GLY A 89 9.22 -1.55 -5.91
C GLY A 89 8.35 -2.55 -6.65
N ILE A 90 7.58 -2.10 -7.64
CA ILE A 90 6.75 -2.97 -8.49
C ILE A 90 7.66 -3.81 -9.39
N LYS A 91 8.66 -3.16 -10.00
CA LYS A 91 9.67 -3.82 -10.82
C LYS A 91 10.34 -4.97 -10.07
N ASP A 92 10.93 -4.67 -8.91
CA ASP A 92 11.64 -5.66 -8.10
C ASP A 92 10.77 -6.89 -7.75
N GLU A 93 9.48 -6.70 -7.47
CA GLU A 93 8.57 -7.81 -7.12
C GLU A 93 8.13 -8.61 -8.35
N MET A 94 8.04 -7.98 -9.54
CA MET A 94 7.79 -8.68 -10.81
C MET A 94 9.02 -9.47 -11.25
N ASP A 95 10.23 -8.89 -11.14
CA ASP A 95 11.49 -9.56 -11.44
C ASP A 95 11.68 -10.85 -10.60
N GLU A 96 11.22 -10.86 -9.33
CA GLU A 96 11.27 -12.05 -8.49
C GLU A 96 10.39 -13.22 -8.99
N LEU A 97 9.40 -12.95 -9.81
CA LEU A 97 8.48 -13.92 -10.37
C LEU A 97 8.67 -14.14 -11.88
N ASP A 98 9.80 -13.67 -12.42
CA ASP A 98 10.14 -13.75 -13.84
C ASP A 98 9.01 -13.21 -14.75
N ILE A 99 8.40 -12.07 -14.35
CA ILE A 99 7.36 -11.39 -15.12
C ILE A 99 8.02 -10.35 -16.01
N ASP A 100 7.99 -10.56 -17.31
CA ASP A 100 8.49 -9.59 -18.30
C ASP A 100 7.67 -8.30 -18.29
N HIS A 101 8.34 -7.16 -18.17
CA HIS A 101 7.71 -5.85 -18.11
C HIS A 101 8.51 -4.77 -18.83
N PHE A 102 7.85 -3.66 -19.14
CA PHE A 102 8.40 -2.48 -19.79
C PHE A 102 7.59 -1.23 -19.45
N GLY A 103 8.06 -0.05 -19.83
CA GLY A 103 7.38 1.23 -19.62
C GLY A 103 7.80 1.98 -18.37
N ASP A 104 8.73 1.44 -17.54
CA ASP A 104 9.27 2.10 -16.36
C ASP A 104 10.26 3.23 -16.74
N GLY A 105 10.35 4.23 -15.86
CA GLY A 105 11.31 5.33 -16.00
C GLY A 105 10.89 6.43 -16.96
N LEU A 106 11.89 7.06 -17.57
CA LEU A 106 11.67 8.14 -18.53
C LEU A 106 11.11 7.60 -19.86
N ASP A 107 10.06 8.21 -20.31
CA ASP A 107 9.50 8.03 -21.66
C ASP A 107 9.28 9.44 -22.22
N PRO A 108 10.33 10.07 -22.78
CA PRO A 108 10.28 11.45 -23.20
C PRO A 108 9.30 11.60 -24.37
N VAL A 109 8.45 12.60 -24.27
CA VAL A 109 7.70 13.08 -25.42
C VAL A 109 8.70 13.79 -26.31
N ASP A 110 9.07 13.18 -27.43
CA ASP A 110 9.88 13.87 -28.45
C ASP A 110 9.09 15.08 -28.91
N GLU A 111 9.69 16.27 -28.73
CA GLU A 111 9.26 17.47 -29.44
C GLU A 111 9.59 17.31 -30.91
N GLN A 112 8.93 16.38 -31.57
CA GLN A 112 8.97 16.35 -33.02
C GLN A 112 8.40 17.68 -33.49
N PRO A 113 9.13 18.44 -34.34
CA PRO A 113 8.62 19.67 -34.87
C PRO A 113 7.26 19.34 -35.47
N ALA A 114 6.22 20.06 -35.06
CA ALA A 114 4.88 19.91 -35.57
C ALA A 114 4.92 20.11 -37.12
N SER A 115 5.33 19.05 -37.78
CA SER A 115 5.26 18.98 -39.23
C SER A 115 3.79 18.98 -39.56
N LYS A 116 3.29 20.14 -39.96
CA LYS A 116 1.92 20.41 -40.39
C LYS A 116 0.94 20.97 -39.37
N GLY A 117 1.37 21.75 -38.37
CA GLY A 117 0.46 22.64 -37.65
C GLY A 117 -0.47 21.98 -36.66
N SER A 118 -0.24 20.73 -36.27
CA SER A 118 -1.02 20.06 -35.24
C SER A 118 -0.30 20.08 -33.90
N ALA A 119 -1.01 20.57 -32.87
CA ALA A 119 -0.56 20.58 -31.49
C ALA A 119 -0.74 19.22 -30.77
N PHE A 120 -1.23 18.18 -31.47
CA PHE A 120 -1.54 16.88 -30.89
C PHE A 120 -0.63 15.78 -31.44
N LEU A 121 -0.29 14.82 -30.56
CA LEU A 121 0.40 13.59 -30.92
C LEU A 121 -0.60 12.66 -31.64
N TYR A 122 -0.58 12.66 -32.99
CA TYR A 122 -1.46 11.78 -33.74
C TYR A 122 -0.83 10.43 -34.07
N GLU A 123 0.49 10.33 -34.03
CA GLU A 123 1.22 9.10 -34.28
C GLU A 123 1.78 8.55 -33.00
N LEU A 124 1.28 7.41 -32.58
CA LEU A 124 1.71 6.69 -31.38
C LEU A 124 2.47 5.43 -31.83
N GLU A 125 3.75 5.37 -31.54
CA GLU A 125 4.51 4.13 -31.63
C GLU A 125 4.41 3.36 -30.33
N LEU A 126 3.92 2.12 -30.42
CA LEU A 126 3.88 1.18 -29.30
C LEU A 126 5.11 0.28 -29.34
N GLU A 127 5.79 0.11 -28.20
CA GLU A 127 6.97 -0.76 -28.08
C GLU A 127 6.63 -2.22 -28.33
N GLU A 128 5.41 -2.63 -27.94
CA GLU A 128 4.92 -3.99 -28.11
C GLU A 128 3.56 -4.00 -28.83
N LYS A 129 3.27 -5.08 -29.52
CA LYS A 129 1.95 -5.30 -30.09
C LYS A 129 0.92 -5.48 -28.98
N MET A 130 -0.29 -4.95 -29.19
CA MET A 130 -1.36 -5.00 -28.17
C MET A 130 -1.66 -6.43 -27.69
N GLU A 131 -1.60 -7.42 -28.57
CA GLU A 131 -1.87 -8.83 -28.25
C GLU A 131 -0.81 -9.43 -27.32
N ARG A 132 0.40 -8.86 -27.30
CA ARG A 132 1.51 -9.30 -26.45
C ARG A 132 1.53 -8.61 -25.08
N VAL A 133 0.67 -7.63 -24.86
CA VAL A 133 0.54 -6.98 -23.55
C VAL A 133 -0.59 -7.65 -22.76
N GLY A 134 -0.21 -8.39 -21.72
CA GLY A 134 -1.14 -9.13 -20.88
C GLY A 134 -1.72 -8.32 -19.73
N ALA A 135 -1.03 -7.23 -19.34
CA ALA A 135 -1.53 -6.34 -18.30
C ALA A 135 -0.97 -4.92 -18.44
N VAL A 136 -1.74 -3.94 -18.00
CA VAL A 136 -1.31 -2.58 -17.65
C VAL A 136 -1.37 -2.43 -16.16
N VAL A 137 -0.21 -2.11 -15.54
CA VAL A 137 -0.09 -1.88 -14.09
C VAL A 137 0.13 -0.39 -13.85
N VAL A 138 -0.68 0.20 -12.97
CA VAL A 138 -0.56 1.62 -12.61
C VAL A 138 -0.36 1.76 -11.09
N GLY A 139 0.72 2.45 -10.74
CA GLY A 139 1.06 2.83 -9.38
C GLY A 139 1.65 4.24 -9.35
N TYR A 140 2.28 4.59 -8.21
CA TYR A 140 3.00 5.86 -8.10
C TYR A 140 4.18 5.91 -9.09
N GLU A 141 4.19 6.94 -9.94
CA GLU A 141 5.20 7.15 -10.96
C GLU A 141 5.48 8.65 -11.14
N LYS A 142 6.70 9.08 -10.84
CA LYS A 142 7.11 10.50 -10.97
C LYS A 142 7.36 10.96 -12.41
N TYR A 143 7.51 10.02 -13.33
CA TYR A 143 7.75 10.29 -14.77
C TYR A 143 6.47 10.16 -15.59
N PHE A 144 5.30 10.08 -14.94
CA PHE A 144 4.03 10.02 -15.65
C PHE A 144 3.85 11.23 -16.58
N ASN A 145 3.50 10.95 -17.83
CA ASN A 145 3.29 11.97 -18.84
C ASN A 145 2.17 11.55 -19.81
N TYR A 146 1.87 12.44 -20.77
CA TYR A 146 0.80 12.23 -21.74
C TYR A 146 1.04 11.01 -22.63
N LEU A 147 2.30 10.74 -23.02
CA LEU A 147 2.66 9.59 -23.85
C LEU A 147 2.39 8.27 -23.14
N LYS A 148 2.80 8.17 -21.86
CA LYS A 148 2.49 6.99 -21.03
C LYS A 148 0.99 6.77 -20.88
N LEU A 149 0.21 7.85 -20.72
CA LEU A 149 -1.25 7.79 -20.66
C LEU A 149 -1.83 7.24 -21.98
N MET A 150 -1.35 7.74 -23.13
CA MET A 150 -1.78 7.26 -24.45
C MET A 150 -1.46 5.78 -24.64
N LYS A 151 -0.25 5.34 -24.30
CA LYS A 151 0.17 3.94 -24.41
C LYS A 151 -0.70 3.04 -23.55
N ALA A 152 -0.90 3.38 -22.27
CA ALA A 152 -1.77 2.63 -21.36
C ALA A 152 -3.19 2.49 -21.92
N ALA A 153 -3.79 3.60 -22.35
CA ALA A 153 -5.13 3.60 -22.93
C ALA A 153 -5.24 2.72 -24.17
N ASN A 154 -4.23 2.71 -25.03
CA ASN A 154 -4.22 1.89 -26.25
C ASN A 154 -4.01 0.40 -25.95
N TYR A 155 -3.11 0.02 -25.03
CA TYR A 155 -2.99 -1.38 -24.59
C TYR A 155 -4.28 -1.92 -23.97
N LEU A 156 -4.98 -1.07 -23.21
CA LEU A 156 -6.25 -1.43 -22.56
C LEU A 156 -7.44 -1.53 -23.53
N ARG A 157 -7.29 -1.21 -24.82
CA ARG A 157 -8.30 -1.53 -25.85
C ARG A 157 -8.46 -3.02 -26.07
N ASN A 158 -7.41 -3.79 -25.79
CA ASN A 158 -7.53 -5.26 -25.77
C ASN A 158 -8.24 -5.67 -24.48
N GLU A 159 -9.43 -6.26 -24.60
CA GLU A 159 -10.25 -6.69 -23.45
C GLU A 159 -9.56 -7.77 -22.61
N ASP A 160 -8.70 -8.60 -23.21
CA ASP A 160 -7.90 -9.62 -22.53
C ASP A 160 -6.73 -9.05 -21.73
N CYS A 161 -6.38 -7.77 -21.93
CA CYS A 161 -5.36 -7.09 -21.16
C CYS A 161 -5.90 -6.70 -19.79
N LEU A 162 -5.27 -7.17 -18.72
CA LEU A 162 -5.67 -6.84 -17.35
C LEU A 162 -5.34 -5.36 -17.05
N PHE A 163 -6.26 -4.65 -16.39
CA PHE A 163 -5.98 -3.34 -15.82
C PHE A 163 -5.85 -3.47 -14.31
N VAL A 164 -4.64 -3.26 -13.77
CA VAL A 164 -4.32 -3.44 -12.35
C VAL A 164 -3.79 -2.12 -11.78
N ALA A 165 -4.28 -1.72 -10.63
CA ALA A 165 -3.80 -0.55 -9.88
C ALA A 165 -3.27 -0.96 -8.50
N THR A 166 -2.18 -0.33 -8.07
CA THR A 166 -1.63 -0.59 -6.74
C THR A 166 -2.55 -0.12 -5.62
N ASN A 167 -3.02 1.10 -5.70
CA ASN A 167 -3.90 1.77 -4.72
C ASN A 167 -4.54 3.01 -5.36
N GLU A 168 -5.54 3.57 -4.69
CA GLU A 168 -6.23 4.80 -5.11
C GLU A 168 -6.03 5.94 -4.11
N ASP A 169 -4.98 5.91 -3.30
CA ASP A 169 -4.66 6.99 -2.39
C ASP A 169 -4.45 8.29 -3.20
N GLU A 170 -5.13 9.36 -2.81
CA GLU A 170 -5.12 10.64 -3.52
C GLU A 170 -3.77 11.32 -3.37
N THR A 171 -3.22 11.28 -2.16
CA THR A 171 -1.97 11.94 -1.80
C THR A 171 -1.13 11.07 -0.88
N CYS A 172 0.18 11.27 -0.94
CA CYS A 172 1.10 10.70 0.03
C CYS A 172 1.74 11.80 0.89
N PRO A 173 2.10 11.49 2.16
CA PRO A 173 2.78 12.44 3.02
C PRO A 173 4.19 12.74 2.52
N GLY A 174 4.61 13.99 2.67
CA GLY A 174 5.93 14.48 2.32
C GLY A 174 6.64 15.15 3.50
N PRO A 175 7.89 15.57 3.29
CA PRO A 175 8.68 16.24 4.34
C PRO A 175 8.13 17.63 4.69
N ASN A 176 7.38 18.25 3.79
CA ASN A 176 6.70 19.53 4.03
C ASN A 176 5.19 19.29 4.05
N PRO A 177 4.51 19.48 5.21
CA PRO A 177 3.07 19.26 5.33
C PRO A 177 2.19 20.17 4.45
N GLU A 178 2.73 21.30 4.01
CA GLU A 178 2.02 22.26 3.14
C GLU A 178 2.09 21.86 1.65
N THR A 179 2.90 20.86 1.31
CA THR A 179 3.06 20.40 -0.07
C THR A 179 2.16 19.21 -0.34
N VAL A 180 1.24 19.36 -1.27
CA VAL A 180 0.41 18.25 -1.76
C VAL A 180 1.25 17.41 -2.73
N ILE A 181 1.48 16.14 -2.37
CA ILE A 181 2.16 15.18 -3.24
C ILE A 181 1.12 14.17 -3.71
N PRO A 182 0.76 14.17 -5.02
CA PRO A 182 -0.14 13.15 -5.57
C PRO A 182 0.44 11.75 -5.41
N ASP A 183 -0.39 10.79 -4.98
CA ASP A 183 -0.04 9.36 -4.95
C ASP A 183 -0.53 8.66 -6.25
N ALA A 184 -0.74 7.38 -6.23
CA ALA A 184 -1.18 6.59 -7.38
C ALA A 184 -2.59 6.94 -7.86
N GLY A 185 -3.48 7.37 -6.96
CA GLY A 185 -4.90 7.66 -7.26
C GLY A 185 -5.12 8.57 -8.47
N PRO A 186 -4.50 9.76 -8.55
CA PRO A 186 -4.61 10.65 -9.70
C PRO A 186 -4.15 10.02 -11.02
N LEU A 187 -3.09 9.19 -11.01
CA LEU A 187 -2.57 8.50 -12.19
C LEU A 187 -3.55 7.40 -12.64
N VAL A 188 -4.06 6.63 -11.68
CA VAL A 188 -5.09 5.61 -11.92
C VAL A 188 -6.36 6.24 -12.51
N ALA A 189 -6.80 7.37 -11.95
CA ALA A 189 -7.97 8.10 -12.46
C ALA A 189 -7.78 8.59 -13.90
N ALA A 190 -6.58 9.06 -14.25
CA ALA A 190 -6.25 9.48 -15.61
C ALA A 190 -6.36 8.29 -16.60
N VAL A 191 -5.74 7.15 -16.27
CA VAL A 191 -5.78 5.95 -17.13
C VAL A 191 -7.19 5.38 -17.20
N ARG A 192 -7.93 5.32 -16.09
CA ARG A 192 -9.35 4.92 -16.05
C ARG A 192 -10.19 5.76 -17.01
N THR A 193 -10.04 7.07 -16.95
CA THR A 193 -10.81 8.00 -17.81
C THR A 193 -10.43 7.87 -19.27
N ALA A 194 -9.14 7.73 -19.59
CA ALA A 194 -8.67 7.65 -20.97
C ALA A 194 -8.99 6.30 -21.63
N SER A 195 -8.98 5.20 -20.88
CA SER A 195 -9.26 3.85 -21.38
C SER A 195 -10.75 3.47 -21.35
N GLY A 196 -11.55 4.15 -20.50
CA GLY A 196 -12.93 3.78 -20.22
C GLY A 196 -13.08 2.47 -19.42
N ARG A 197 -11.99 1.97 -18.81
CA ARG A 197 -11.97 0.71 -18.04
C ARG A 197 -11.68 0.97 -16.57
N ASP A 198 -12.31 0.18 -15.70
CA ASP A 198 -12.00 0.20 -14.26
C ASP A 198 -10.84 -0.75 -13.93
N PRO A 199 -9.90 -0.33 -13.07
CA PRO A 199 -8.80 -1.17 -12.65
C PRO A 199 -9.20 -2.18 -11.58
N HIS A 200 -8.49 -3.30 -11.55
CA HIS A 200 -8.47 -4.18 -10.40
C HIS A 200 -7.48 -3.61 -9.36
N VAL A 201 -8.01 -2.91 -8.35
CA VAL A 201 -7.21 -2.26 -7.31
C VAL A 201 -6.79 -3.25 -6.24
N VAL A 202 -5.49 -3.41 -6.01
CA VAL A 202 -5.00 -4.46 -5.10
C VAL A 202 -4.72 -3.99 -3.67
N GLY A 203 -4.49 -2.68 -3.46
CA GLY A 203 -4.20 -2.10 -2.15
C GLY A 203 -5.42 -1.98 -1.23
N LYS A 204 -5.17 -1.71 0.06
CA LYS A 204 -6.24 -1.40 1.02
C LYS A 204 -7.12 -0.24 0.51
N PRO A 205 -8.43 -0.28 0.73
CA PRO A 205 -9.20 -1.25 1.52
C PRO A 205 -9.65 -2.51 0.78
N ASN A 206 -9.23 -2.71 -0.48
CA ASN A 206 -9.76 -3.74 -1.36
C ASN A 206 -9.32 -5.16 -0.97
N THR A 207 -10.12 -6.13 -1.38
CA THR A 207 -10.01 -7.55 -1.02
C THR A 207 -8.73 -8.24 -1.52
N PRO A 208 -8.11 -7.90 -2.69
CA PRO A 208 -6.95 -8.65 -3.18
C PRO A 208 -5.77 -8.72 -2.20
N ALA A 209 -5.53 -7.66 -1.40
CA ALA A 209 -4.53 -7.71 -0.34
C ALA A 209 -4.88 -8.71 0.75
N PHE A 210 -6.16 -8.81 1.13
CA PHE A 210 -6.62 -9.78 2.11
C PHE A 210 -6.54 -11.22 1.59
N ASP A 211 -6.92 -11.45 0.35
CA ASP A 211 -6.80 -12.75 -0.32
C ASP A 211 -5.34 -13.21 -0.41
N TYR A 212 -4.43 -12.30 -0.76
CA TYR A 212 -2.99 -12.57 -0.75
C TYR A 212 -2.51 -13.00 0.63
N ILE A 213 -2.96 -12.33 1.69
CA ILE A 213 -2.65 -12.66 3.07
C ILE A 213 -3.21 -14.03 3.43
N CYS A 214 -4.46 -14.32 3.11
CA CYS A 214 -5.12 -15.59 3.44
C CYS A 214 -4.50 -16.80 2.71
N ARG A 215 -3.91 -16.60 1.52
CA ARG A 215 -3.15 -17.66 0.84
C ARG A 215 -1.82 -17.98 1.53
N ARG A 216 -1.21 -17.00 2.19
CA ARG A 216 0.12 -17.16 2.83
C ARG A 216 0.02 -17.58 4.27
N TRP A 217 -1.06 -17.24 4.95
CA TRP A 217 -1.26 -17.52 6.38
C TRP A 217 -2.71 -17.92 6.64
N THR A 218 -2.88 -18.87 7.53
CA THR A 218 -4.22 -19.20 8.04
C THR A 218 -4.67 -18.07 8.97
N ILE A 219 -5.57 -17.22 8.50
CA ILE A 219 -6.10 -16.06 9.24
C ILE A 219 -7.47 -16.42 9.82
N ASP A 220 -7.62 -16.17 11.12
CA ASP A 220 -8.93 -16.10 11.77
C ASP A 220 -9.28 -14.62 11.97
N PRO A 221 -10.24 -14.05 11.22
CA PRO A 221 -10.57 -12.62 11.32
C PRO A 221 -10.97 -12.19 12.74
N ARG A 222 -11.67 -13.05 13.49
CA ARG A 222 -12.10 -12.75 14.87
C ARG A 222 -10.94 -12.64 15.85
N ARG A 223 -9.79 -13.21 15.51
CA ARG A 223 -8.56 -13.24 16.30
C ARG A 223 -7.47 -12.33 15.72
N THR A 224 -7.82 -11.54 14.73
CA THR A 224 -6.89 -10.65 14.03
C THR A 224 -7.25 -9.19 14.31
N LEU A 225 -6.24 -8.37 14.53
CA LEU A 225 -6.38 -6.94 14.76
C LEU A 225 -5.65 -6.17 13.66
N MET A 226 -6.38 -5.28 12.97
CA MET A 226 -5.81 -4.26 12.10
C MET A 226 -5.51 -3.00 12.91
N VAL A 227 -4.26 -2.57 12.91
CA VAL A 227 -3.80 -1.32 13.54
C VAL A 227 -3.32 -0.37 12.45
N GLY A 228 -3.88 0.81 12.36
CA GLY A 228 -3.49 1.79 11.34
C GLY A 228 -3.99 3.19 11.67
N ASP A 229 -3.59 4.16 10.86
CA ASP A 229 -3.84 5.58 11.07
C ASP A 229 -4.86 6.19 10.09
N ARG A 230 -5.30 5.41 9.11
CA ARG A 230 -6.27 5.87 8.10
C ARG A 230 -7.61 5.14 8.21
N LEU A 231 -8.69 5.93 8.28
CA LEU A 231 -10.06 5.41 8.37
C LEU A 231 -10.53 4.78 7.05
N ASN A 232 -10.25 5.43 5.93
CA ASN A 232 -10.71 5.01 4.59
C ASN A 232 -9.90 3.84 4.00
N THR A 233 -8.74 3.53 4.54
CA THR A 233 -7.93 2.37 4.12
C THR A 233 -7.81 1.33 5.22
N ASP A 234 -7.13 1.61 6.33
CA ASP A 234 -6.82 0.63 7.38
C ASP A 234 -8.06 0.15 8.14
N VAL A 235 -8.84 1.10 8.66
CA VAL A 235 -10.04 0.76 9.45
C VAL A 235 -11.10 0.13 8.55
N LYS A 236 -11.29 0.70 7.35
CA LYS A 236 -12.20 0.13 6.36
C LYS A 236 -11.78 -1.29 5.96
N PHE A 237 -10.50 -1.52 5.65
CA PHE A 237 -9.97 -2.85 5.35
C PHE A 237 -10.27 -3.85 6.46
N GLY A 238 -10.00 -3.48 7.71
CA GLY A 238 -10.29 -4.35 8.84
C GLY A 238 -11.77 -4.68 8.97
N ASN A 239 -12.64 -3.70 8.84
CA ASN A 239 -14.09 -3.88 8.95
C ASN A 239 -14.66 -4.73 7.80
N ASP A 240 -14.27 -4.45 6.56
CA ASP A 240 -14.76 -5.15 5.38
C ASP A 240 -14.39 -6.65 5.41
N HIS A 241 -13.26 -6.99 6.06
CA HIS A 241 -12.80 -8.38 6.19
C HIS A 241 -13.07 -9.01 7.57
N GLY A 242 -13.93 -8.39 8.40
CA GLY A 242 -14.35 -8.93 9.69
C GLY A 242 -13.26 -8.95 10.76
N LEU A 243 -12.17 -8.19 10.57
CA LEU A 243 -11.10 -8.03 11.55
C LEU A 243 -11.56 -7.09 12.68
N ARG A 244 -10.84 -7.13 13.79
CA ARG A 244 -10.90 -6.04 14.76
C ARG A 244 -10.03 -4.88 14.27
N THR A 245 -10.40 -3.66 14.60
CA THR A 245 -9.69 -2.47 14.16
C THR A 245 -9.25 -1.61 15.32
N MET A 246 -8.11 -0.96 15.16
CA MET A 246 -7.57 0.04 16.08
C MET A 246 -7.01 1.19 15.28
N LEU A 247 -7.58 2.37 15.50
CA LEU A 247 -7.06 3.61 14.94
C LEU A 247 -5.98 4.18 15.86
N VAL A 248 -4.79 4.47 15.31
CA VAL A 248 -3.74 5.24 15.98
C VAL A 248 -3.80 6.68 15.52
N LEU A 249 -3.74 7.63 16.46
CA LEU A 249 -3.95 9.06 16.19
C LEU A 249 -2.63 9.81 15.88
N SER A 250 -1.55 9.09 15.66
CA SER A 250 -0.22 9.66 15.34
C SER A 250 -0.01 9.95 13.85
N GLY A 251 -0.98 9.61 12.99
CA GLY A 251 -0.85 9.70 11.53
C GLY A 251 -1.90 10.58 10.87
N CYS A 252 -2.37 10.18 9.68
CA CYS A 252 -3.17 11.02 8.77
C CYS A 252 -4.51 11.50 9.33
N HIS A 253 -5.20 10.73 10.16
CA HIS A 253 -6.52 11.07 10.71
C HIS A 253 -6.46 11.33 12.23
N GLY A 254 -5.43 12.08 12.66
CA GLY A 254 -5.19 12.37 14.07
C GLY A 254 -5.92 13.60 14.64
N THR A 255 -6.62 14.40 13.84
CA THR A 255 -7.28 15.63 14.34
C THR A 255 -8.74 15.39 14.73
N PRO A 256 -9.24 16.06 15.81
CA PRO A 256 -10.64 15.92 16.25
C PRO A 256 -11.68 16.23 15.16
N THR A 257 -11.37 17.18 14.27
CA THR A 257 -12.28 17.63 13.19
C THR A 257 -12.48 16.52 12.14
N THR A 258 -11.42 15.82 11.78
CA THR A 258 -11.46 14.71 10.80
C THR A 258 -12.24 13.52 11.37
N LEU A 259 -12.08 13.24 12.68
CA LEU A 259 -12.81 12.19 13.38
C LEU A 259 -14.33 12.48 13.42
N HIS A 260 -14.75 13.71 13.67
CA HIS A 260 -16.18 14.06 13.76
C HIS A 260 -16.94 13.86 12.44
N THR A 261 -16.32 14.21 11.32
CA THR A 261 -16.94 14.07 9.98
C THR A 261 -17.09 12.58 9.60
N PHE A 262 -16.14 11.74 10.02
CA PHE A 262 -16.16 10.31 9.71
C PHE A 262 -17.04 9.49 10.66
N TYR A 263 -17.12 9.83 11.94
CA TYR A 263 -18.02 9.14 12.87
C TYR A 263 -19.50 9.27 12.47
N ALA A 264 -19.87 10.39 11.84
CA ALA A 264 -21.21 10.56 11.27
C ALA A 264 -21.49 9.61 10.08
N ALA A 265 -20.44 9.25 9.32
CA ALA A 265 -20.56 8.36 8.16
C ALA A 265 -20.40 6.85 8.51
N VAL A 266 -19.74 6.53 9.65
CA VAL A 266 -19.35 5.17 10.04
C VAL A 266 -20.17 4.64 11.22
N SER A 267 -21.26 5.33 11.60
CA SER A 267 -22.14 4.90 12.71
C SER A 267 -22.78 3.49 12.55
N ALA A 268 -22.56 2.84 11.41
CA ALA A 268 -22.94 1.45 11.16
C ALA A 268 -21.79 0.43 11.42
N CYS A 269 -20.57 0.87 11.79
CA CYS A 269 -19.43 -0.01 12.02
C CYS A 269 -19.31 -0.49 13.46
N ARG A 270 -18.83 -1.73 13.63
CA ARG A 270 -18.48 -2.30 14.95
C ARG A 270 -17.48 -1.38 15.67
N PRO A 271 -17.50 -1.31 17.01
CA PRO A 271 -16.74 -0.32 17.76
C PRO A 271 -15.24 -0.40 17.46
N CYS A 272 -14.71 0.67 16.88
CA CYS A 272 -13.30 0.92 16.71
C CYS A 272 -12.73 1.37 18.06
N LEU A 273 -11.64 0.76 18.50
CA LEU A 273 -10.91 1.20 19.69
C LEU A 273 -10.00 2.35 19.29
N SER A 274 -10.30 3.57 19.73
CA SER A 274 -9.37 4.70 19.60
C SER A 274 -8.49 4.79 20.84
N VAL A 275 -7.20 4.97 20.66
CA VAL A 275 -6.25 5.26 21.74
C VAL A 275 -5.88 6.74 21.65
N PRO A 276 -6.29 7.58 22.62
CA PRO A 276 -5.89 8.97 22.64
C PRO A 276 -4.39 9.07 22.93
N VAL A 277 -3.69 9.88 22.14
CA VAL A 277 -2.28 10.18 22.29
C VAL A 277 -2.16 11.67 22.53
N SER A 278 -1.51 12.07 23.64
CA SER A 278 -1.36 13.48 24.00
C SER A 278 -0.38 14.21 23.04
N SER A 279 -0.58 15.50 22.86
CA SER A 279 -0.07 16.33 21.78
C SER A 279 1.41 16.77 21.86
N THR A 280 2.30 16.10 22.63
CA THR A 280 3.72 16.47 22.71
C THR A 280 4.65 15.28 22.47
N PRO A 281 5.63 15.39 21.54
CA PRO A 281 6.46 14.26 21.10
C PRO A 281 7.38 13.63 22.16
N ALA A 282 7.79 14.39 23.18
CA ALA A 282 8.83 13.95 24.12
C ALA A 282 8.34 13.06 25.28
N SER A 283 7.03 12.86 25.45
CA SER A 283 6.48 12.13 26.60
C SER A 283 5.83 10.78 26.27
N TRP A 284 5.95 10.30 25.03
CA TRP A 284 5.11 9.22 24.49
C TRP A 284 5.59 7.80 24.77
N ALA A 285 6.90 7.55 24.74
CA ALA A 285 7.43 6.20 24.82
C ALA A 285 7.06 5.42 26.10
N PRO A 286 7.20 6.00 27.31
CA PRO A 286 6.83 5.27 28.55
C PRO A 286 5.32 5.16 28.73
N GLN A 287 4.53 6.14 28.26
CA GLN A 287 3.09 6.18 28.48
C GLN A 287 2.35 5.28 27.51
N THR A 288 2.75 5.24 26.24
CA THR A 288 2.15 4.34 25.23
C THR A 288 2.34 2.88 25.64
N LEU A 289 3.57 2.52 26.02
CA LEU A 289 3.85 1.17 26.53
C LEU A 289 3.10 0.88 27.84
N GLN A 290 2.95 1.86 28.75
CA GLN A 290 2.17 1.71 29.98
C GLN A 290 0.66 1.61 29.72
N ILE A 291 0.12 2.40 28.79
CA ILE A 291 -1.28 2.30 28.37
C ILE A 291 -1.54 0.91 27.77
N TRP A 292 -0.65 0.44 26.91
CA TRP A 292 -0.73 -0.91 26.33
C TRP A 292 -0.57 -1.99 27.42
N ARG A 293 0.42 -1.89 28.31
CA ARG A 293 0.58 -2.80 29.45
C ARG A 293 -0.62 -2.77 30.37
N ARG A 294 -1.22 -1.60 30.64
CA ARG A 294 -2.46 -1.47 31.45
C ARG A 294 -3.68 -2.03 30.71
N TYR A 295 -3.82 -1.77 29.42
CA TYR A 295 -4.88 -2.32 28.59
C TYR A 295 -4.83 -3.85 28.59
N TRP A 296 -3.64 -4.40 28.41
CA TRP A 296 -3.41 -5.84 28.42
C TRP A 296 -3.53 -6.43 29.82
N ARG A 297 -3.03 -5.80 30.87
CA ARG A 297 -3.17 -6.26 32.27
C ARG A 297 -4.62 -6.23 32.76
N ARG A 298 -5.42 -5.22 32.41
CA ARG A 298 -6.85 -5.15 32.81
C ARG A 298 -7.73 -6.16 32.07
N ARG A 299 -7.32 -6.64 30.90
CA ARG A 299 -8.02 -7.69 30.14
C ARG A 299 -7.36 -9.06 30.19
N SER A 300 -6.21 -9.21 30.82
CA SER A 300 -5.50 -10.49 31.00
C SER A 300 -6.18 -11.45 31.98
N GLN A 301 -7.27 -11.05 32.64
CA GLN A 301 -8.18 -12.06 33.18
C GLN A 301 -8.90 -12.75 32.01
N LYS A 302 -8.16 -13.65 31.35
CA LYS A 302 -8.62 -14.83 30.59
C LYS A 302 -9.19 -14.70 29.18
N THR A 303 -9.31 -13.54 28.45
CA THR A 303 -10.09 -13.68 27.20
C THR A 303 -9.57 -13.06 25.91
N LEU A 304 -8.81 -11.98 25.88
CA LEU A 304 -8.46 -11.35 24.61
C LEU A 304 -6.98 -11.52 24.21
N ALA A 305 -6.03 -11.42 25.13
CA ALA A 305 -4.60 -11.54 24.84
C ALA A 305 -4.21 -12.95 24.35
N GLN A 306 -4.87 -13.98 24.89
CA GLN A 306 -4.68 -15.38 24.48
C GLN A 306 -5.35 -15.69 23.12
N ARG A 307 -6.34 -14.88 22.69
CA ARG A 307 -7.16 -15.15 21.50
C ARG A 307 -6.71 -14.44 20.23
N THR A 308 -5.93 -13.37 20.31
CA THR A 308 -5.46 -12.66 19.11
C THR A 308 -4.23 -13.35 18.54
N ALA A 309 -4.34 -13.88 17.33
CA ALA A 309 -3.27 -14.63 16.68
C ALA A 309 -2.40 -13.76 15.76
N PHE A 310 -2.97 -12.68 15.21
CA PHE A 310 -2.32 -11.85 14.21
C PHE A 310 -2.54 -10.36 14.49
N PHE A 311 -1.52 -9.57 14.14
CA PHE A 311 -1.59 -8.12 14.11
C PHE A 311 -1.18 -7.67 12.71
N PHE A 312 -2.06 -6.92 12.05
CA PHE A 312 -1.70 -6.15 10.88
C PHE A 312 -1.35 -4.74 11.34
N VAL A 313 -0.16 -4.31 11.00
CA VAL A 313 0.30 -2.96 11.30
C VAL A 313 0.34 -2.20 9.99
N GLY A 314 -0.62 -1.29 9.80
CA GLY A 314 -0.60 -0.30 8.74
C GLY A 314 0.41 0.77 9.10
N CYS A 315 1.14 1.23 8.11
CA CYS A 315 2.09 2.35 8.13
C CYS A 315 2.93 2.52 9.42
N LEU A 316 4.07 1.85 9.49
CA LEU A 316 5.07 2.07 10.55
C LEU A 316 5.98 3.27 10.25
N THR A 317 5.99 3.76 9.03
CA THR A 317 6.85 4.87 8.57
C THR A 317 6.23 5.56 7.37
N HIS A 318 6.17 6.87 7.40
CA HIS A 318 6.00 7.72 6.22
C HIS A 318 7.33 7.97 5.54
#